data_c6c836209952c606edc9743c371aac77
#
_entry.id   c6c836209952c606edc9743c371aac77
#
_cell.length_a   1.000
_cell.length_b   1.000
_cell.length_c   1.000
_cell.angle_alpha   90.00
_cell.angle_beta   90.00
_cell.angle_gamma   90.00
#
_symmetry.space_group_name_H-M   'P 1'
#
loop_
_entity.id
_entity.type
_entity.pdbx_description
1 polymer ?
#
loop_
_entity_poly.entity_id
_entity_poly.type
_entity_poly.pdbx_seq_one_letter_code
_entity_poly.pdbx_strand_id
1 'polypeptide(L)'
;MKTLVLGGYGNFGARISRALAQDPGIELYVGGRDLERATAFAQSLGGSARGVRVDAQSPDLAQGLGFLGVDLVIHTAGPFQGQDYRVPQAVAPAGAHYIDLADGRRFVCDFPAAMDAAFRRERRTAVTDASTVPARSSAGVGHLAATSQGIRSI
;
A
#
# COMPACT_ATOMS: atom_id res chain seq x y z
N MET A 1 0.53 14.31 -6.44
CA MET A 1 0.46 13.50 -5.19
C MET A 1 1.73 12.68 -5.06
N LYS A 2 2.44 12.79 -3.94
CA LYS A 2 3.66 12.02 -3.67
C LYS A 2 3.30 10.63 -3.16
N THR A 3 3.62 9.60 -3.91
CA THR A 3 3.22 8.22 -3.58
C THR A 3 4.44 7.32 -3.44
N LEU A 4 4.56 6.66 -2.30
CA LEU A 4 5.56 5.62 -2.06
C LEU A 4 4.95 4.24 -2.26
N VAL A 5 5.54 3.43 -3.13
CA VAL A 5 5.26 2.00 -3.20
C VAL A 5 6.35 1.25 -2.42
N LEU A 6 6.03 0.82 -1.22
CA LEU A 6 6.93 0.05 -0.35
C LEU A 6 6.97 -1.41 -0.84
N GLY A 7 8.15 -1.89 -1.23
CA GLY A 7 8.29 -3.13 -2.01
C GLY A 7 8.09 -2.91 -3.51
N GLY A 8 8.31 -1.68 -4.01
CA GLY A 8 7.92 -1.19 -5.32
C GLY A 8 8.56 -1.89 -6.53
N TYR A 9 9.65 -2.63 -6.35
CA TYR A 9 10.27 -3.48 -7.39
C TYR A 9 10.03 -4.98 -7.17
N GLY A 10 9.17 -5.36 -6.21
CA GLY A 10 8.69 -6.72 -6.01
C GLY A 10 7.59 -7.12 -6.99
N ASN A 11 7.10 -8.36 -6.89
CA ASN A 11 6.12 -8.92 -7.84
C ASN A 11 4.87 -8.06 -8.02
N PHE A 12 4.22 -7.64 -6.95
CA PHE A 12 3.04 -6.80 -6.98
C PHE A 12 3.41 -5.33 -7.09
N GLY A 13 4.41 -4.87 -6.31
CA GLY A 13 4.85 -3.49 -6.29
C GLY A 13 5.29 -3.00 -7.67
N ALA A 14 6.02 -3.81 -8.43
CA ALA A 14 6.47 -3.45 -9.77
C ALA A 14 5.31 -3.21 -10.76
N ARG A 15 4.22 -3.98 -10.64
CA ARG A 15 3.02 -3.78 -11.48
C ARG A 15 2.30 -2.49 -11.12
N ILE A 16 2.15 -2.23 -9.82
CA ILE A 16 1.54 -1.01 -9.31
C ILE A 16 2.39 0.21 -9.69
N SER A 17 3.70 0.14 -9.48
CA SER A 17 4.63 1.22 -9.84
C SER A 17 4.58 1.54 -11.34
N ARG A 18 4.51 0.54 -12.23
CA ARG A 18 4.36 0.77 -13.67
C ARG A 18 3.06 1.48 -14.02
N ALA A 19 1.96 1.09 -13.37
CA ALA A 19 0.67 1.72 -13.61
C ALA A 19 0.65 3.18 -13.12
N LEU A 20 1.19 3.45 -11.92
CA LEU A 20 1.24 4.79 -11.34
C LEU A 20 2.19 5.74 -12.09
N ALA A 21 3.27 5.21 -12.65
CA ALA A 21 4.23 6.00 -13.44
C ALA A 21 3.63 6.60 -14.73
N GLN A 22 2.47 6.12 -15.16
CA GLN A 22 1.76 6.66 -16.34
C GLN A 22 0.94 7.92 -16.02
N ASP A 23 0.70 8.20 -14.74
CA ASP A 23 -0.08 9.36 -14.31
C ASP A 23 0.85 10.53 -13.95
N PRO A 24 0.84 11.63 -14.75
CA PRO A 24 1.70 12.80 -14.49
C PRO A 24 1.36 13.54 -13.19
N GLY A 25 0.20 13.29 -12.59
CA GLY A 25 -0.19 13.83 -11.28
C GLY A 25 0.46 13.10 -10.09
N ILE A 26 1.19 12.00 -10.35
CA ILE A 26 1.85 11.20 -9.33
C ILE A 26 3.36 11.37 -9.37
N GLU A 27 3.93 11.87 -8.29
CA GLU A 27 5.37 11.80 -8.03
C GLU A 27 5.67 10.47 -7.33
N LEU A 28 6.21 9.51 -8.09
CA LEU A 28 6.34 8.13 -7.65
C LEU A 28 7.70 7.88 -6.97
N TYR A 29 7.64 7.31 -5.78
CA TYR A 29 8.80 6.77 -5.07
C TYR A 29 8.72 5.23 -5.05
N VAL A 30 9.73 4.59 -5.60
CA VAL A 30 9.91 3.13 -5.58
C VAL A 30 10.74 2.77 -4.37
N GLY A 31 10.11 2.26 -3.31
CA GLY A 31 10.75 1.97 -2.04
C GLY A 31 11.14 0.51 -1.86
N GLY A 32 12.29 0.29 -1.25
CA GLY A 32 12.75 -1.04 -0.83
C GLY A 32 14.10 -0.99 -0.13
N ARG A 33 14.57 -2.13 0.40
CA ARG A 33 15.81 -2.23 1.17
C ARG A 33 17.07 -2.00 0.33
N ASP A 34 17.01 -2.34 -0.93
CA ASP A 34 18.11 -2.22 -1.89
C ASP A 34 17.90 -0.96 -2.75
N LEU A 35 18.71 0.06 -2.48
CA LEU A 35 18.61 1.35 -3.16
C LEU A 35 18.99 1.25 -4.65
N GLU A 36 19.98 0.43 -4.99
CA GLU A 36 20.44 0.29 -6.39
C GLU A 36 19.32 -0.32 -7.23
N ARG A 37 18.70 -1.40 -6.75
CA ARG A 37 17.56 -2.03 -7.43
C ARG A 37 16.36 -1.08 -7.52
N ALA A 38 16.06 -0.36 -6.45
CA ALA A 38 14.96 0.60 -6.44
C ALA A 38 15.20 1.72 -7.49
N THR A 39 16.44 2.24 -7.55
CA THR A 39 16.83 3.30 -8.48
C THR A 39 16.82 2.81 -9.91
N ALA A 40 17.42 1.65 -10.20
CA ALA A 40 17.43 1.07 -11.53
C ALA A 40 16.01 0.80 -12.04
N PHE A 41 15.15 0.27 -11.17
CA PHE A 41 13.75 0.05 -11.54
C PHE A 41 13.00 1.36 -11.78
N ALA A 42 13.14 2.36 -10.91
CA ALA A 42 12.53 3.67 -11.08
C ALA A 42 12.96 4.33 -12.41
N GLN A 43 14.26 4.27 -12.74
CA GLN A 43 14.78 4.78 -14.02
C GLN A 43 14.15 4.07 -15.22
N SER A 44 13.90 2.77 -15.12
CA SER A 44 13.25 2.00 -16.19
C SER A 44 11.78 2.39 -16.44
N LEU A 45 11.14 3.05 -15.46
CA LEU A 45 9.77 3.55 -15.59
C LEU A 45 9.70 4.89 -16.34
N GLY A 46 10.81 5.62 -16.35
CA GLY A 46 10.85 6.99 -16.91
C GLY A 46 10.14 8.02 -16.02
N GLY A 47 9.95 9.22 -16.58
CA GLY A 47 9.22 10.29 -15.90
C GLY A 47 9.91 10.79 -14.63
N SER A 48 9.12 11.05 -13.58
CA SER A 48 9.56 11.56 -12.28
C SER A 48 9.78 10.48 -11.23
N ALA A 49 9.73 9.19 -11.61
CA ALA A 49 9.90 8.08 -10.66
C ALA A 49 11.30 8.06 -10.04
N ARG A 50 11.39 7.87 -8.73
CA ARG A 50 12.63 7.88 -7.95
C ARG A 50 12.76 6.63 -7.10
N GLY A 51 13.94 6.02 -7.08
CA GLY A 51 14.27 4.96 -6.14
C GLY A 51 14.62 5.53 -4.77
N VAL A 52 14.12 4.91 -3.70
CA VAL A 52 14.42 5.30 -2.33
C VAL A 52 14.68 4.07 -1.47
N ARG A 53 15.63 4.18 -0.55
CA ARG A 53 15.86 3.12 0.43
C ARG A 53 14.87 3.26 1.57
N VAL A 54 14.00 2.27 1.72
CA VAL A 54 13.06 2.17 2.85
C VAL A 54 13.03 0.73 3.33
N ASP A 55 13.28 0.55 4.62
CA ASP A 55 13.13 -0.74 5.28
C ASP A 55 11.88 -0.72 6.17
N ALA A 56 10.91 -1.58 5.84
CA ALA A 56 9.69 -1.76 6.62
C ALA A 56 9.93 -2.23 8.07
N GLN A 57 11.12 -2.77 8.35
CA GLN A 57 11.50 -3.25 9.68
C GLN A 57 12.32 -2.20 10.47
N SER A 58 12.65 -1.05 9.87
CA SER A 58 13.43 -0.02 10.55
C SER A 58 12.63 0.59 11.71
N PRO A 59 13.25 0.78 12.89
CA PRO A 59 12.65 1.55 13.98
C PRO A 59 12.42 3.03 13.60
N ASP A 60 13.19 3.55 12.65
CA ASP A 60 13.14 4.95 12.18
C ASP A 60 12.20 5.13 10.97
N LEU A 61 11.36 4.12 10.65
CA LEU A 61 10.49 4.16 9.49
C LEU A 61 9.60 5.41 9.45
N ALA A 62 8.98 5.77 10.57
CA ALA A 62 8.10 6.94 10.66
C ALA A 62 8.86 8.24 10.34
N GLN A 63 10.07 8.39 10.87
CA GLN A 63 10.91 9.56 10.61
C GLN A 63 11.33 9.62 9.13
N GLY A 64 11.74 8.48 8.56
CA GLY A 64 12.09 8.38 7.14
C GLY A 64 10.93 8.75 6.22
N LEU A 65 9.72 8.28 6.51
CA LEU A 65 8.52 8.64 5.76
C LEU A 65 8.19 10.13 5.90
N GLY A 66 8.34 10.71 7.10
CA GLY A 66 8.16 12.14 7.34
C GLY A 66 9.13 12.99 6.52
N PHE A 67 10.41 12.60 6.42
CA PHE A 67 11.39 13.29 5.58
C PHE A 67 11.09 13.19 4.08
N LEU A 68 10.54 12.07 3.62
CA LEU A 68 10.11 11.94 2.23
C LEU A 68 8.89 12.83 1.91
N GLY A 69 8.09 13.13 2.92
CA GLY A 69 6.89 13.97 2.77
C GLY A 69 5.88 13.37 1.81
N VAL A 70 5.68 12.04 1.87
CA VAL A 70 4.73 11.33 0.99
C VAL A 70 3.30 11.53 1.45
N ASP A 71 2.39 11.63 0.48
CA ASP A 71 0.95 11.75 0.74
C ASP A 71 0.28 10.37 0.91
N LEU A 72 0.85 9.34 0.25
CA LEU A 72 0.30 7.98 0.22
C LEU A 72 1.43 6.95 0.28
N VAL A 73 1.26 5.95 1.12
CA VAL A 73 2.09 4.73 1.14
C VAL A 73 1.26 3.54 0.68
N ILE A 74 1.71 2.88 -0.38
CA ILE A 74 1.15 1.61 -0.86
C ILE A 74 2.11 0.48 -0.43
N HIS A 75 1.68 -0.31 0.54
CA HIS A 75 2.50 -1.37 1.14
C HIS A 75 2.29 -2.69 0.38
N THR A 76 3.32 -3.11 -0.33
CA THR A 76 3.34 -4.36 -1.10
C THR A 76 4.43 -5.34 -0.65
N ALA A 77 5.13 -5.02 0.43
CA ALA A 77 6.23 -5.83 0.95
C ALA A 77 5.68 -6.96 1.85
N GLY A 78 5.12 -8.00 1.24
CA GLY A 78 4.68 -9.22 1.92
C GLY A 78 5.82 -10.16 2.35
N PRO A 79 5.51 -11.35 2.89
CA PRO A 79 4.16 -11.86 3.13
C PRO A 79 3.47 -11.16 4.31
N PHE A 80 2.14 -11.00 4.23
CA PHE A 80 1.35 -10.35 5.30
C PHE A 80 0.92 -11.31 6.41
N GLN A 81 1.05 -12.62 6.18
CA GLN A 81 0.81 -13.62 7.20
C GLN A 81 1.85 -13.49 8.31
N GLY A 82 1.37 -13.22 9.53
CA GLY A 82 2.22 -13.02 10.71
C GLY A 82 2.90 -11.65 10.81
N GLN A 83 2.61 -10.70 9.92
CA GLN A 83 3.02 -9.31 10.10
C GLN A 83 2.24 -8.63 11.23
N ASP A 84 2.90 -7.68 11.88
CA ASP A 84 2.29 -6.72 12.80
C ASP A 84 1.90 -5.42 12.07
N TYR A 85 1.38 -4.46 12.82
CA TYR A 85 0.95 -3.16 12.27
C TYR A 85 2.03 -2.08 12.27
N ARG A 86 3.34 -2.43 12.37
CA ARG A 86 4.42 -1.42 12.44
C ARG A 86 4.45 -0.48 11.25
N VAL A 87 4.17 -0.97 10.03
CA VAL A 87 4.16 -0.11 8.84
C VAL A 87 3.01 0.89 8.90
N PRO A 88 1.73 0.52 9.04
CA PRO A 88 0.67 1.51 9.16
C PRO A 88 0.81 2.38 10.43
N GLN A 89 1.37 1.86 11.53
CA GLN A 89 1.69 2.66 12.72
C GLN A 89 2.75 3.72 12.46
N ALA A 90 3.70 3.49 11.55
CA ALA A 90 4.68 4.47 11.12
C ALA A 90 4.13 5.46 10.11
N VAL A 91 3.19 5.05 9.26
CA VAL A 91 2.57 5.88 8.21
C VAL A 91 1.64 6.94 8.79
N ALA A 92 0.84 6.59 9.80
CA ALA A 92 -0.11 7.53 10.40
C ALA A 92 0.58 8.81 10.92
N PRO A 93 1.60 8.75 11.83
CA PRO A 93 2.25 9.96 12.34
C PRO A 93 3.10 10.68 11.28
N ALA A 94 3.49 10.01 10.19
CA ALA A 94 4.13 10.66 9.05
C ALA A 94 3.15 11.50 8.21
N GLY A 95 1.85 11.47 8.53
CA GLY A 95 0.82 12.27 7.89
C GLY A 95 0.45 11.78 6.49
N ALA A 96 0.62 10.50 6.19
CA ALA A 96 0.30 9.90 4.91
C ALA A 96 -0.96 9.01 4.98
N HIS A 97 -1.61 8.83 3.84
CA HIS A 97 -2.61 7.77 3.64
C HIS A 97 -1.93 6.42 3.49
N TYR A 98 -2.65 5.35 3.72
CA TYR A 98 -2.13 3.99 3.69
C TYR A 98 -3.03 3.05 2.90
N ILE A 99 -2.41 2.20 2.07
CA ILE A 99 -3.09 1.08 1.40
C ILE A 99 -2.16 -0.13 1.46
N ASP A 100 -2.69 -1.32 1.74
CA ASP A 100 -1.95 -2.57 1.63
C ASP A 100 -2.70 -3.64 0.82
N LEU A 101 -1.97 -4.70 0.51
CA LEU A 101 -2.45 -5.88 -0.21
C LEU A 101 -2.57 -7.08 0.74
N ALA A 102 -2.81 -6.85 2.03
CA ALA A 102 -2.90 -7.92 3.02
C ALA A 102 -4.02 -8.90 2.66
N ASP A 103 -3.74 -10.19 2.85
CA ASP A 103 -4.67 -11.30 2.68
C ASP A 103 -4.74 -12.18 3.95
N GLY A 104 -3.96 -11.81 4.97
CA GLY A 104 -3.95 -12.49 6.25
C GLY A 104 -5.21 -12.16 7.06
N ARG A 105 -6.13 -13.14 7.21
CA ARG A 105 -7.44 -12.93 7.86
C ARG A 105 -7.34 -12.18 9.19
N ARG A 106 -6.41 -12.57 10.07
CA ARG A 106 -6.25 -11.91 11.38
C ARG A 106 -5.82 -10.46 11.22
N PHE A 107 -4.83 -10.20 10.35
CA PHE A 107 -4.36 -8.84 10.09
C PHE A 107 -5.51 -7.95 9.59
N VAL A 108 -6.29 -8.43 8.62
CA VAL A 108 -7.39 -7.66 8.02
C VAL A 108 -8.54 -7.43 9.01
N CYS A 109 -8.97 -8.47 9.74
CA CYS A 109 -10.09 -8.38 10.68
C CYS A 109 -9.80 -7.46 11.87
N ASP A 110 -8.57 -7.48 12.39
CA ASP A 110 -8.19 -6.69 13.56
C ASP A 110 -7.72 -5.27 13.18
N PHE A 111 -7.46 -5.00 11.91
CA PHE A 111 -6.90 -3.74 11.41
C PHE A 111 -7.73 -2.50 11.80
N PRO A 112 -9.07 -2.46 11.63
CA PRO A 112 -9.85 -1.29 12.01
C PRO A 112 -9.71 -0.94 13.48
N ALA A 113 -9.81 -1.94 14.37
CA ALA A 113 -9.68 -1.74 15.81
C ALA A 113 -8.28 -1.24 16.20
N ALA A 114 -7.24 -1.70 15.51
CA ALA A 114 -5.86 -1.35 15.80
C ALA A 114 -5.46 0.03 15.26
N MET A 115 -6.01 0.47 14.12
CA MET A 115 -5.46 1.59 13.35
C MET A 115 -6.40 2.80 13.20
N ASP A 116 -7.74 2.65 13.36
CA ASP A 116 -8.71 3.71 13.11
C ASP A 116 -8.40 4.99 13.88
N ALA A 117 -8.12 4.90 15.18
CA ALA A 117 -7.84 6.05 16.03
C ALA A 117 -6.58 6.82 15.58
N ALA A 118 -5.52 6.10 15.13
CA ALA A 118 -4.28 6.72 14.69
C ALA A 118 -4.49 7.52 13.41
N PHE A 119 -5.15 6.94 12.41
CA PHE A 119 -5.39 7.62 11.13
C PHE A 119 -6.42 8.75 11.24
N ARG A 120 -7.46 8.60 12.06
CA ARG A 120 -8.42 9.68 12.32
C ARG A 120 -7.78 10.91 12.96
N ARG A 121 -6.87 10.71 13.92
CA ARG A 121 -6.15 11.81 14.58
C ARG A 121 -5.37 12.65 13.55
N GLU A 122 -4.77 12.00 12.57
CA GLU A 122 -3.99 12.66 11.51
C GLU A 122 -4.87 13.09 10.31
N ARG A 123 -6.20 12.86 10.35
CA ARG A 123 -7.13 13.10 9.24
C ARG A 123 -6.69 12.39 7.96
N ARG A 124 -6.22 11.16 8.11
CA ARG A 124 -5.79 10.29 7.01
C ARG A 124 -6.66 9.05 6.92
N THR A 125 -6.61 8.39 5.79
CA THR A 125 -7.36 7.16 5.50
C THR A 125 -6.39 6.00 5.41
N ALA A 126 -6.78 4.86 5.97
CA ALA A 126 -6.10 3.60 5.78
C ALA A 126 -7.06 2.58 5.17
N VAL A 127 -6.57 1.86 4.16
CA VAL A 127 -7.29 0.77 3.49
C VAL A 127 -6.42 -0.46 3.56
N THR A 128 -6.93 -1.52 4.16
CA THR A 128 -6.30 -2.84 4.15
C THR A 128 -7.04 -3.76 3.19
N ASP A 129 -6.41 -4.88 2.80
CA ASP A 129 -7.01 -5.90 1.93
C ASP A 129 -7.41 -5.39 0.54
N ALA A 130 -6.69 -4.39 0.01
CA ALA A 130 -6.87 -3.91 -1.35
C ALA A 130 -6.28 -4.89 -2.37
N SER A 131 -6.57 -6.18 -2.18
CA SER A 131 -6.06 -7.31 -2.96
C SER A 131 -7.08 -7.79 -4.00
N THR A 132 -6.61 -8.64 -4.91
CA THR A 132 -7.43 -9.18 -6.00
C THR A 132 -8.61 -10.00 -5.47
N VAL A 133 -8.39 -10.78 -4.42
CA VAL A 133 -9.41 -11.73 -3.95
C VAL A 133 -10.63 -11.02 -3.37
N PRO A 134 -10.55 -10.10 -2.40
CA PRO A 134 -11.76 -9.46 -1.93
C PRO A 134 -12.32 -8.46 -2.94
N ALA A 135 -11.48 -7.63 -3.58
CA ALA A 135 -11.95 -6.57 -4.47
C ALA A 135 -12.62 -7.11 -5.74
N ARG A 136 -11.96 -8.04 -6.45
CA ARG A 136 -12.52 -8.61 -7.69
C ARG A 136 -13.63 -9.61 -7.42
N SER A 137 -13.50 -10.45 -6.38
CA SER A 137 -14.55 -11.41 -6.05
C SER A 137 -15.82 -10.70 -5.59
N SER A 138 -15.72 -9.69 -4.73
CA SER A 138 -16.87 -8.90 -4.29
C SER A 138 -17.54 -8.14 -5.45
N ALA A 139 -16.76 -7.55 -6.35
CA ALA A 139 -17.28 -6.89 -7.55
C ALA A 139 -17.95 -7.90 -8.50
N GLY A 140 -17.36 -9.09 -8.68
CA GLY A 140 -17.93 -10.16 -9.47
C GLY A 140 -19.25 -10.69 -8.90
N VAL A 141 -19.28 -10.94 -7.59
CA VAL A 141 -20.51 -11.35 -6.89
C VAL A 141 -21.58 -10.25 -6.99
N GLY A 142 -21.21 -8.98 -6.77
CA GLY A 142 -22.14 -7.86 -6.92
C GLY A 142 -22.74 -7.76 -8.33
N HIS A 143 -21.90 -7.94 -9.36
CA HIS A 143 -22.35 -7.94 -10.76
C HIS A 143 -23.32 -9.10 -11.06
N LEU A 144 -22.99 -10.31 -10.61
CA LEU A 144 -23.84 -11.48 -10.78
C LEU A 144 -25.13 -11.37 -9.96
N ALA A 145 -25.04 -10.84 -8.74
CA ALA A 145 -26.22 -10.64 -7.88
C ALA A 145 -27.21 -9.62 -8.44
N ALA A 146 -26.74 -8.61 -9.15
CA ALA A 146 -27.61 -7.60 -9.78
C ALA A 146 -28.58 -8.20 -10.82
N THR A 147 -28.24 -9.37 -11.38
CA THR A 147 -29.07 -10.10 -12.35
C THR A 147 -29.86 -11.26 -11.73
N SER A 148 -29.72 -11.49 -10.41
CA SER A 148 -30.31 -12.62 -9.68
C SER A 148 -31.39 -12.15 -8.72
N GLN A 149 -32.40 -12.99 -8.48
CA GLN A 149 -33.49 -12.72 -7.52
C GLN A 149 -33.08 -12.91 -6.04
N GLY A 150 -31.85 -13.26 -5.78
CA GLY A 150 -31.27 -13.39 -4.44
C GLY A 150 -30.00 -14.26 -4.40
N ILE A 151 -29.18 -14.04 -3.37
CA ILE A 151 -28.00 -14.89 -3.06
C ILE A 151 -28.39 -15.79 -1.88
N ARG A 152 -28.33 -17.10 -2.05
CA ARG A 152 -28.69 -18.06 -0.99
C ARG A 152 -27.49 -18.47 -0.13
N SER A 153 -26.28 -18.43 -0.68
CA SER A 153 -25.00 -18.66 0.03
C SER A 153 -23.83 -18.13 -0.78
N ILE A 154 -22.77 -17.75 -0.09
CA ILE A 154 -21.44 -17.44 -0.64
C ILE A 154 -20.44 -18.36 0.04
#